data_c99f242919e51e4e69322bd072b82c17
#
_entry.id   c99f242919e51e4e69322bd072b82c17
#
_cell.length_a   1.000
_cell.length_b   1.000
_cell.length_c   1.000
_cell.angle_alpha   90.00
_cell.angle_beta   90.00
_cell.angle_gamma   90.00
#
_symmetry.space_group_name_H-M   'P 1'
#
loop_
_entity.id
_entity.type
_entity.pdbx_description
1 polymer ?
#
loop_
_entity_poly.entity_id
_entity_poly.type
_entity_poly.pdbx_seq_one_letter_code
_entity_poly.pdbx_strand_id
1 'polypeptide(L)'
;MRCRVGDLRRLPRRGASGCEISDVAPTACGIGRRASPRTPSNYAERVRIDIVTIFPEFFSVLDVSLLGTARKNGLIDVVVHDLRDFTHDRHRTVDDTPAGGGAGMVMRPEPWGEALDAILTEQSTVIFPTPAGSLFVQRQARELAGREHLVFCCGRYEGIDQRVIENTRTRAAEVLELSIGDYVLNGGEVAAMAVIEAVGRLIPGVVGNPESLVEESHEDGLLEYPSYTKPAEWRGLETPPVLLGGNHAAIAAWRHEQQLQRTERVRPELLPTTTER
;
A
#
# COMPACT_ATOMS: atom_id res chain seq x y z
N MET A 1 -33.35 33.22 25.70
CA MET A 1 -33.80 34.26 24.75
C MET A 1 -34.31 33.57 23.51
N ARG A 2 -35.65 33.64 23.32
CA ARG A 2 -36.38 33.07 22.18
C ARG A 2 -36.52 34.13 21.08
N CYS A 3 -36.36 33.76 19.78
CA CYS A 3 -37.04 34.36 18.65
C CYS A 3 -36.97 33.35 17.52
N ARG A 4 -37.96 32.81 17.09
CA ARG A 4 -39.27 33.00 16.39
C ARG A 4 -39.14 32.89 14.90
N VAL A 5 -39.87 31.92 14.44
CA VAL A 5 -40.30 31.51 13.11
C VAL A 5 -41.18 32.60 12.42
N GLY A 6 -41.16 32.65 11.12
CA GLY A 6 -42.13 33.33 10.27
C GLY A 6 -41.65 33.25 8.85
N ASP A 7 -42.38 32.98 7.90
CA ASP A 7 -43.64 32.44 7.48
C ASP A 7 -43.72 32.68 5.95
N LEU A 8 -44.36 31.76 5.29
CA LEU A 8 -44.74 31.59 3.91
C LEU A 8 -45.37 32.81 3.19
N ARG A 9 -45.20 32.90 1.86
CA ARG A 9 -46.27 33.17 0.82
C ARG A 9 -45.75 32.98 -0.60
N ARG A 10 -46.17 31.95 -1.31
CA ARG A 10 -47.18 31.74 -2.38
C ARG A 10 -47.14 32.72 -3.56
N LEU A 11 -46.81 32.14 -4.72
CA LEU A 11 -47.26 32.11 -6.10
C LEU A 11 -47.99 33.35 -6.72
N PRO A 12 -47.98 33.57 -8.09
CA PRO A 12 -48.84 32.79 -8.98
C PRO A 12 -48.30 32.41 -10.38
N ARG A 13 -48.96 31.43 -11.02
CA ARG A 13 -48.90 30.99 -12.41
C ARG A 13 -49.68 31.93 -13.35
N ARG A 14 -49.21 32.03 -14.61
CA ARG A 14 -49.97 32.26 -15.89
C ARG A 14 -48.93 32.17 -17.01
N GLY A 15 -49.14 31.64 -18.20
CA GLY A 15 -50.26 31.11 -18.90
C GLY A 15 -49.75 30.82 -20.33
N ALA A 16 -50.35 29.87 -20.98
CA ALA A 16 -50.03 29.33 -22.30
C ALA A 16 -50.37 30.26 -23.46
N SER A 17 -49.64 30.15 -24.56
CA SER A 17 -50.23 30.21 -25.91
C SER A 17 -49.28 29.58 -26.92
N GLY A 18 -49.80 28.65 -27.72
CA GLY A 18 -49.14 27.92 -28.76
C GLY A 18 -49.06 28.68 -30.06
N CYS A 19 -48.22 28.19 -30.93
CA CYS A 19 -48.40 28.29 -32.38
C CYS A 19 -47.73 27.10 -33.06
N GLU A 20 -48.49 26.48 -33.92
CA GLU A 20 -48.16 25.31 -34.72
C GLU A 20 -47.45 25.66 -36.03
N ILE A 21 -46.77 24.66 -36.57
CA ILE A 21 -46.56 24.27 -37.99
C ILE A 21 -45.43 24.98 -38.74
N SER A 22 -44.44 24.23 -39.19
CA SER A 22 -44.36 23.72 -40.58
C SER A 22 -43.11 22.87 -40.79
N ASP A 23 -43.33 21.69 -41.38
CA ASP A 23 -42.33 20.78 -41.95
C ASP A 23 -41.53 21.45 -43.06
N VAL A 24 -40.22 21.40 -42.97
CA VAL A 24 -39.31 21.31 -44.11
C VAL A 24 -38.07 20.51 -43.72
N ALA A 25 -37.93 19.33 -44.28
CA ALA A 25 -36.69 18.59 -44.27
C ALA A 25 -35.66 19.24 -45.20
N PRO A 26 -34.38 19.27 -44.79
CA PRO A 26 -33.31 19.18 -45.75
C PRO A 26 -32.39 18.00 -45.48
N THR A 27 -32.28 17.20 -46.47
CA THR A 27 -31.18 16.38 -47.01
C THR A 27 -29.93 16.23 -46.16
N ALA A 28 -29.66 14.97 -45.88
CA ALA A 28 -28.39 14.45 -45.30
C ALA A 28 -27.16 14.92 -46.09
N CYS A 29 -26.25 15.61 -45.43
CA CYS A 29 -24.88 15.68 -45.83
C CYS A 29 -24.03 14.96 -44.75
N GLY A 30 -23.64 13.74 -45.06
CA GLY A 30 -22.82 12.89 -44.21
C GLY A 30 -21.42 13.48 -44.08
N ILE A 31 -21.13 14.08 -42.94
CA ILE A 31 -19.75 14.24 -42.48
C ILE A 31 -19.54 13.15 -41.46
N GLY A 32 -18.92 12.05 -41.94
CA GLY A 32 -18.43 10.99 -41.11
C GLY A 32 -17.46 11.57 -40.05
N ARG A 33 -17.92 11.68 -38.82
CA ARG A 33 -17.01 11.81 -37.69
C ARG A 33 -16.21 10.53 -37.66
N ARG A 34 -14.96 10.60 -38.14
CA ARG A 34 -13.96 9.58 -37.85
C ARG A 34 -13.89 9.45 -36.33
N ALA A 35 -14.30 8.28 -35.83
CA ALA A 35 -14.02 7.88 -34.47
C ALA A 35 -12.49 7.98 -34.31
N SER A 36 -12.05 8.88 -33.45
CA SER A 36 -10.67 8.88 -33.00
C SER A 36 -10.36 7.47 -32.48
N PRO A 37 -9.17 6.91 -32.84
CA PRO A 37 -8.78 5.64 -32.27
C PRO A 37 -8.77 5.81 -30.75
N ARG A 38 -9.55 4.98 -30.06
CA ARG A 38 -9.47 4.86 -28.61
C ARG A 38 -8.02 4.53 -28.32
N THR A 39 -7.32 5.45 -27.68
CA THR A 39 -6.03 5.16 -27.03
C THR A 39 -6.26 3.91 -26.19
N PRO A 40 -5.36 2.89 -26.27
CA PRO A 40 -5.44 1.77 -25.35
C PRO A 40 -5.45 2.35 -23.94
N SER A 41 -6.47 2.03 -23.17
CA SER A 41 -6.56 2.41 -21.76
C SER A 41 -5.40 1.69 -21.07
N ASN A 42 -4.31 2.42 -20.81
CA ASN A 42 -3.34 2.07 -19.81
C ASN A 42 -4.02 2.21 -18.44
N TYR A 43 -4.94 1.31 -18.13
CA TYR A 43 -5.25 1.00 -16.74
C TYR A 43 -3.99 0.29 -16.23
N ALA A 44 -3.11 1.01 -15.56
CA ALA A 44 -2.23 0.40 -14.59
C ALA A 44 -3.14 -0.47 -13.71
N GLU A 45 -2.88 -1.77 -13.66
CA GLU A 45 -3.69 -2.70 -12.90
C GLU A 45 -3.72 -2.19 -11.48
N ARG A 46 -4.92 -1.84 -11.00
CA ARG A 46 -5.18 -1.30 -9.67
C ARG A 46 -4.86 -2.37 -8.65
N VAL A 47 -3.92 -2.12 -7.77
CA VAL A 47 -3.62 -3.05 -6.67
C VAL A 47 -4.68 -2.89 -5.58
N ARG A 48 -5.35 -3.98 -5.24
CA ARG A 48 -6.27 -4.05 -4.12
C ARG A 48 -5.54 -4.53 -2.87
N ILE A 49 -5.77 -3.87 -1.74
CA ILE A 49 -5.23 -4.21 -0.44
C ILE A 49 -6.37 -4.31 0.55
N ASP A 50 -6.66 -5.52 1.04
CA ASP A 50 -7.58 -5.76 2.13
C ASP A 50 -6.78 -5.99 3.43
N ILE A 51 -7.22 -5.40 4.53
CA ILE A 51 -6.55 -5.48 5.83
C ILE A 51 -7.57 -5.92 6.86
N VAL A 52 -7.32 -7.06 7.51
CA VAL A 52 -8.16 -7.58 8.59
C VAL A 52 -7.46 -7.34 9.93
N THR A 53 -8.12 -6.63 10.83
CA THR A 53 -7.56 -6.21 12.13
C THR A 53 -8.68 -6.02 13.16
N ILE A 54 -8.34 -5.98 14.44
CA ILE A 54 -9.26 -5.55 15.52
C ILE A 54 -9.10 -4.07 15.88
N PHE A 55 -8.22 -3.33 15.16
CA PHE A 55 -7.94 -1.91 15.35
C PHE A 55 -7.87 -1.17 14.00
N PRO A 56 -9.01 -0.97 13.31
CA PRO A 56 -9.05 -0.32 12.00
C PRO A 56 -8.41 1.07 11.97
N GLU A 57 -8.45 1.80 13.09
CA GLU A 57 -7.92 3.17 13.22
C GLU A 57 -6.42 3.26 12.96
N PHE A 58 -5.66 2.17 13.16
CA PHE A 58 -4.23 2.11 12.85
C PHE A 58 -3.93 2.50 11.40
N PHE A 59 -4.84 2.20 10.49
CA PHE A 59 -4.64 2.35 9.06
C PHE A 59 -5.11 3.70 8.50
N SER A 60 -5.59 4.61 9.34
CA SER A 60 -5.94 5.99 8.94
C SER A 60 -4.75 6.76 8.34
N VAL A 61 -3.53 6.38 8.70
CA VAL A 61 -2.30 6.97 8.16
C VAL A 61 -2.12 6.69 6.65
N LEU A 62 -2.75 5.65 6.10
CA LEU A 62 -2.71 5.34 4.68
C LEU A 62 -3.48 6.37 3.81
N ASP A 63 -4.21 7.29 4.42
CA ASP A 63 -4.89 8.40 3.73
C ASP A 63 -4.02 9.64 3.55
N VAL A 64 -2.80 9.64 4.10
CA VAL A 64 -1.89 10.78 4.01
C VAL A 64 -0.71 10.51 3.09
N SER A 65 0.04 11.60 2.73
CA SER A 65 1.27 11.53 1.95
C SER A 65 1.09 10.85 0.58
N LEU A 66 2.09 10.07 0.17
CA LEU A 66 2.19 9.45 -1.15
C LEU A 66 1.12 8.38 -1.36
N LEU A 67 0.93 7.50 -0.37
CA LEU A 67 -0.10 6.45 -0.42
C LEU A 67 -1.51 7.03 -0.47
N GLY A 68 -1.81 8.06 0.31
CA GLY A 68 -3.09 8.76 0.27
C GLY A 68 -3.37 9.40 -1.09
N THR A 69 -2.33 9.89 -1.77
CA THR A 69 -2.44 10.41 -3.14
C THR A 69 -2.67 9.28 -4.14
N ALA A 70 -1.96 8.16 -4.02
CA ALA A 70 -2.13 6.98 -4.86
C ALA A 70 -3.55 6.39 -4.74
N ARG A 71 -4.11 6.35 -3.54
CA ARG A 71 -5.52 5.95 -3.30
C ARG A 71 -6.50 6.88 -3.99
N LYS A 72 -6.34 8.20 -3.85
CA LYS A 72 -7.20 9.20 -4.52
C LYS A 72 -7.13 9.11 -6.03
N ASN A 73 -5.98 8.75 -6.58
CA ASN A 73 -5.77 8.57 -8.01
C ASN A 73 -6.23 7.19 -8.52
N GLY A 74 -6.68 6.29 -7.64
CA GLY A 74 -7.19 4.96 -7.99
C GLY A 74 -6.10 3.96 -8.37
N LEU A 75 -4.83 4.22 -8.05
CA LEU A 75 -3.72 3.27 -8.24
C LEU A 75 -3.74 2.16 -7.20
N ILE A 76 -4.16 2.49 -5.98
CA ILE A 76 -4.29 1.56 -4.86
C ILE A 76 -5.70 1.67 -4.29
N ASP A 77 -6.32 0.53 -4.04
CA ASP A 77 -7.59 0.42 -3.32
C ASP A 77 -7.35 -0.25 -1.97
N VAL A 78 -7.59 0.46 -0.87
CA VAL A 78 -7.40 -0.08 0.47
C VAL A 78 -8.73 -0.19 1.18
N VAL A 79 -9.06 -1.40 1.61
CA VAL A 79 -10.25 -1.70 2.43
C VAL A 79 -9.79 -2.28 3.77
N VAL A 80 -10.21 -1.68 4.86
CA VAL A 80 -9.90 -2.14 6.22
C VAL A 80 -11.13 -2.77 6.82
N HIS A 81 -11.01 -4.01 7.30
CA HIS A 81 -12.06 -4.81 7.88
C HIS A 81 -11.83 -4.94 9.40
N ASP A 82 -12.83 -4.61 10.20
CA ASP A 82 -12.82 -4.97 11.63
C ASP A 82 -13.17 -6.46 11.77
N LEU A 83 -12.20 -7.25 12.25
CA LEU A 83 -12.41 -8.69 12.50
C LEU A 83 -13.62 -8.95 13.42
N ARG A 84 -13.95 -8.01 14.30
CA ARG A 84 -15.09 -8.13 15.20
C ARG A 84 -16.44 -8.11 14.47
N ASP A 85 -16.50 -7.63 13.25
CA ASP A 85 -17.73 -7.67 12.44
C ASP A 85 -18.09 -9.11 11.97
N PHE A 86 -17.15 -10.04 12.08
CA PHE A 86 -17.31 -11.46 11.77
C PHE A 86 -17.52 -12.33 13.02
N THR A 87 -17.99 -11.73 14.12
CA THR A 87 -18.36 -12.42 15.36
C THR A 87 -19.86 -12.37 15.56
N HIS A 88 -20.43 -13.43 16.17
CA HIS A 88 -21.88 -13.55 16.37
C HIS A 88 -22.32 -13.47 17.84
N ASP A 89 -21.36 -13.42 18.77
CA ASP A 89 -21.63 -13.29 20.18
C ASP A 89 -21.78 -11.81 20.60
N ARG A 90 -22.50 -11.59 21.70
CA ARG A 90 -22.78 -10.24 22.23
C ARG A 90 -21.51 -9.44 22.52
N HIS A 91 -20.42 -10.12 22.90
CA HIS A 91 -19.17 -9.48 23.30
C HIS A 91 -18.21 -9.27 22.16
N ARG A 92 -18.54 -9.74 20.93
CA ARG A 92 -17.70 -9.68 19.74
C ARG A 92 -16.32 -10.27 20.01
N THR A 93 -16.30 -11.49 20.58
CA THR A 93 -15.11 -12.18 21.08
C THR A 93 -14.28 -12.73 19.91
N VAL A 94 -13.01 -12.37 19.85
CA VAL A 94 -12.08 -12.75 18.77
C VAL A 94 -10.92 -13.63 19.26
N ASP A 95 -10.82 -13.89 20.56
CA ASP A 95 -9.72 -14.62 21.20
C ASP A 95 -10.24 -15.62 22.25
N ASP A 96 -9.38 -16.59 22.58
CA ASP A 96 -9.65 -17.59 23.62
C ASP A 96 -8.33 -18.11 24.20
N THR A 97 -8.42 -18.90 25.27
CA THR A 97 -7.24 -19.52 25.91
C THR A 97 -6.54 -20.48 24.96
N PRO A 98 -5.19 -20.52 24.96
CA PRO A 98 -4.46 -21.44 24.08
C PRO A 98 -4.73 -22.92 24.39
N ALA A 99 -4.89 -23.71 23.34
CA ALA A 99 -4.97 -25.17 23.48
C ALA A 99 -3.68 -25.72 24.08
N GLY A 100 -3.82 -26.58 25.10
CA GLY A 100 -2.66 -27.07 25.87
C GLY A 100 -2.28 -26.21 27.06
N GLY A 101 -2.98 -25.08 27.29
CA GLY A 101 -2.71 -24.13 28.37
C GLY A 101 -1.53 -23.22 28.07
N GLY A 102 -1.20 -22.35 29.01
CA GLY A 102 -0.15 -21.33 28.87
C GLY A 102 -0.67 -19.93 29.19
N ALA A 103 0.25 -18.96 29.18
CA ALA A 103 -0.07 -17.56 29.34
C ALA A 103 -0.57 -16.94 28.02
N GLY A 104 -1.37 -15.91 28.13
CA GLY A 104 -1.87 -15.15 26.96
C GLY A 104 -3.14 -15.73 26.36
N MET A 105 -3.51 -15.23 25.19
CA MET A 105 -4.70 -15.58 24.43
C MET A 105 -4.31 -15.84 22.97
N VAL A 106 -5.11 -16.62 22.27
CA VAL A 106 -4.91 -16.88 20.82
C VAL A 106 -6.16 -16.44 20.08
N MET A 107 -5.99 -15.81 18.93
CA MET A 107 -7.13 -15.37 18.11
C MET A 107 -7.83 -16.59 17.51
N ARG A 108 -9.14 -16.62 17.69
CA ARG A 108 -10.02 -17.74 17.34
C ARG A 108 -10.13 -17.91 15.82
N PRO A 109 -10.23 -19.15 15.32
CA PRO A 109 -10.28 -19.42 13.89
C PRO A 109 -11.61 -19.02 13.24
N GLU A 110 -12.75 -19.02 13.93
CA GLU A 110 -14.06 -18.77 13.35
C GLU A 110 -14.18 -17.36 12.74
N PRO A 111 -13.89 -16.25 13.47
CA PRO A 111 -13.97 -14.91 12.89
C PRO A 111 -13.01 -14.72 11.71
N TRP A 112 -11.82 -15.29 11.79
CA TRP A 112 -10.85 -15.26 10.71
C TRP A 112 -11.33 -16.02 9.47
N GLY A 113 -11.91 -17.20 9.67
CA GLY A 113 -12.47 -18.02 8.60
C GLY A 113 -13.54 -17.25 7.83
N GLU A 114 -14.52 -16.67 8.54
CA GLU A 114 -15.60 -15.88 7.93
C GLU A 114 -15.11 -14.63 7.23
N ALA A 115 -14.15 -13.88 7.82
CA ALA A 115 -13.55 -12.73 7.19
C ALA A 115 -12.85 -13.11 5.87
N LEU A 116 -12.04 -14.16 5.90
CA LEU A 116 -11.32 -14.63 4.71
C LEU A 116 -12.27 -15.25 3.67
N ASP A 117 -13.37 -15.86 4.06
CA ASP A 117 -14.42 -16.34 3.14
C ASP A 117 -15.04 -15.18 2.34
N ALA A 118 -15.20 -14.03 2.97
CA ALA A 118 -15.79 -12.86 2.33
C ALA A 118 -14.80 -12.07 1.45
N ILE A 119 -13.48 -12.19 1.69
CA ILE A 119 -12.47 -11.32 1.08
C ILE A 119 -11.67 -12.03 -0.02
N LEU A 120 -11.34 -13.32 0.18
CA LEU A 120 -10.40 -14.02 -0.70
C LEU A 120 -10.95 -14.25 -2.12
N THR A 121 -10.04 -14.12 -3.07
CA THR A 121 -10.19 -14.55 -4.47
C THR A 121 -9.10 -15.56 -4.81
N GLU A 122 -9.19 -16.19 -5.96
CA GLU A 122 -8.15 -17.11 -6.46
C GLU A 122 -6.80 -16.42 -6.71
N GLN A 123 -6.77 -15.09 -6.89
CA GLN A 123 -5.57 -14.29 -7.11
C GLN A 123 -5.00 -13.66 -5.83
N SER A 124 -5.63 -13.90 -4.67
CA SER A 124 -5.21 -13.28 -3.42
C SER A 124 -3.83 -13.79 -2.97
N THR A 125 -2.92 -12.89 -2.66
CA THR A 125 -1.71 -13.16 -1.87
C THR A 125 -1.98 -12.72 -0.43
N VAL A 126 -1.98 -13.67 0.49
CA VAL A 126 -2.32 -13.45 1.91
C VAL A 126 -1.05 -13.36 2.74
N ILE A 127 -0.93 -12.28 3.51
CA ILE A 127 0.23 -11.99 4.35
C ILE A 127 -0.17 -12.04 5.82
N PHE A 128 0.49 -12.90 6.57
CA PHE A 128 0.40 -12.97 8.02
C PHE A 128 1.69 -12.35 8.62
N PRO A 129 1.65 -11.10 9.10
CA PRO A 129 2.79 -10.54 9.83
C PRO A 129 3.00 -11.30 11.14
N THR A 130 4.18 -11.90 11.28
CA THR A 130 4.55 -12.70 12.46
C THR A 130 6.07 -12.68 12.69
N PRO A 131 6.56 -12.62 13.94
CA PRO A 131 8.00 -12.70 14.21
C PRO A 131 8.61 -14.05 13.82
N ALA A 132 7.79 -15.11 13.67
CA ALA A 132 8.23 -16.44 13.25
C ALA A 132 8.29 -16.61 11.71
N GLY A 133 7.92 -15.57 10.95
CA GLY A 133 7.92 -15.60 9.49
C GLY A 133 9.30 -15.41 8.86
N SER A 134 9.35 -15.55 7.53
CA SER A 134 10.54 -15.21 6.76
C SER A 134 10.79 -13.70 6.77
N LEU A 135 12.07 -13.30 6.75
CA LEU A 135 12.43 -11.88 6.78
C LEU A 135 11.98 -11.18 5.48
N PHE A 136 11.17 -10.14 5.63
CA PHE A 136 10.76 -9.28 4.53
C PHE A 136 11.93 -8.43 4.05
N VAL A 137 12.19 -8.46 2.74
CA VAL A 137 13.29 -7.73 2.09
C VAL A 137 12.79 -7.00 0.83
N GLN A 138 13.59 -6.05 0.32
CA GLN A 138 13.23 -5.22 -0.84
C GLN A 138 12.82 -6.03 -2.08
N ARG A 139 13.45 -7.16 -2.36
CA ARG A 139 13.07 -8.05 -3.46
C ARG A 139 11.62 -8.54 -3.32
N GLN A 140 11.19 -8.92 -2.12
CA GLN A 140 9.81 -9.33 -1.87
C GLN A 140 8.83 -8.16 -2.03
N ALA A 141 9.24 -6.93 -1.63
CA ALA A 141 8.41 -5.75 -1.88
C ALA A 141 8.15 -5.55 -3.39
N ARG A 142 9.14 -5.77 -4.24
CA ARG A 142 8.98 -5.72 -5.71
C ARG A 142 8.06 -6.81 -6.24
N GLU A 143 8.20 -8.02 -5.75
CA GLU A 143 7.34 -9.15 -6.12
C GLU A 143 5.87 -8.87 -5.74
N LEU A 144 5.64 -8.35 -4.54
CA LEU A 144 4.30 -7.99 -4.04
C LEU A 144 3.69 -6.79 -4.76
N ALA A 145 4.50 -5.83 -5.21
CA ALA A 145 4.02 -4.68 -5.98
C ALA A 145 3.42 -5.06 -7.35
N GLY A 146 3.74 -6.25 -7.86
CA GLY A 146 3.16 -6.82 -9.07
C GLY A 146 1.92 -7.70 -8.86
N ARG A 147 1.41 -7.80 -7.63
CA ARG A 147 0.21 -8.59 -7.31
C ARG A 147 -1.05 -7.74 -7.44
N GLU A 148 -2.12 -8.34 -7.93
CA GLU A 148 -3.42 -7.67 -8.08
C GLU A 148 -4.13 -7.49 -6.75
N HIS A 149 -4.00 -8.45 -5.83
CA HIS A 149 -4.71 -8.47 -4.57
C HIS A 149 -3.83 -8.94 -3.41
N LEU A 150 -3.63 -8.06 -2.43
CA LEU A 150 -2.92 -8.35 -1.18
C LEU A 150 -3.90 -8.34 -0.01
N VAL A 151 -3.83 -9.35 0.85
CA VAL A 151 -4.65 -9.46 2.06
C VAL A 151 -3.75 -9.55 3.28
N PHE A 152 -3.84 -8.59 4.19
CA PHE A 152 -3.06 -8.56 5.42
C PHE A 152 -3.90 -9.02 6.61
N CYS A 153 -3.45 -10.06 7.29
CA CYS A 153 -4.08 -10.62 8.48
C CYS A 153 -3.31 -10.19 9.74
N CYS A 154 -3.74 -9.09 10.38
CA CYS A 154 -3.03 -8.50 11.51
C CYS A 154 -3.38 -9.22 12.81
N GLY A 155 -2.56 -10.19 13.21
CA GLY A 155 -2.70 -10.90 14.48
C GLY A 155 -2.39 -10.04 15.70
N ARG A 156 -2.98 -10.40 16.83
CA ARG A 156 -2.75 -9.84 18.15
C ARG A 156 -2.56 -10.97 19.17
N TYR A 157 -2.29 -10.61 20.40
CA TYR A 157 -2.05 -11.56 21.48
C TYR A 157 -0.88 -12.51 21.15
N GLU A 158 -1.02 -13.82 21.37
CA GLU A 158 -0.02 -14.84 21.05
C GLU A 158 -0.09 -15.30 19.58
N GLY A 159 -0.93 -14.65 18.77
CA GLY A 159 -1.07 -14.92 17.35
C GLY A 159 -2.45 -15.42 16.94
N ILE A 160 -2.53 -15.88 15.70
CA ILE A 160 -3.74 -16.40 15.07
C ILE A 160 -3.67 -17.94 15.14
N ASP A 161 -4.81 -18.60 15.38
CA ASP A 161 -4.90 -20.07 15.35
C ASP A 161 -4.30 -20.60 14.04
N GLN A 162 -3.39 -21.56 14.15
CA GLN A 162 -2.62 -22.11 13.02
C GLN A 162 -3.52 -22.69 11.91
N ARG A 163 -4.69 -23.20 12.27
CA ARG A 163 -5.66 -23.76 11.31
C ARG A 163 -6.18 -22.71 10.32
N VAL A 164 -6.17 -21.41 10.68
CA VAL A 164 -6.52 -20.33 9.76
C VAL A 164 -5.51 -20.26 8.64
N ILE A 165 -4.21 -20.28 8.96
CA ILE A 165 -3.12 -20.22 7.98
C ILE A 165 -3.16 -21.45 7.07
N GLU A 166 -3.33 -22.63 7.63
CA GLU A 166 -3.41 -23.90 6.89
C GLU A 166 -4.61 -23.93 5.94
N ASN A 167 -5.79 -23.51 6.41
CA ASN A 167 -6.98 -23.41 5.57
C ASN A 167 -6.79 -22.38 4.44
N THR A 168 -6.19 -21.22 4.73
CA THR A 168 -5.92 -20.18 3.73
C THR A 168 -5.02 -20.70 2.61
N ARG A 169 -4.02 -21.52 2.92
CA ARG A 169 -3.12 -22.13 1.92
C ARG A 169 -3.83 -23.02 0.88
N THR A 170 -5.00 -23.50 1.19
CA THR A 170 -5.79 -24.31 0.24
C THR A 170 -6.65 -23.49 -0.71
N ARG A 171 -6.71 -22.15 -0.52
CA ARG A 171 -7.71 -21.28 -1.15
C ARG A 171 -7.12 -20.03 -1.83
N ALA A 172 -6.02 -19.50 -1.31
CA ALA A 172 -5.34 -18.35 -1.86
C ALA A 172 -4.28 -18.77 -2.89
N ALA A 173 -3.93 -17.86 -3.80
CA ALA A 173 -2.82 -18.07 -4.74
C ALA A 173 -1.49 -18.26 -4.02
N GLU A 174 -1.28 -17.50 -2.95
CA GLU A 174 -0.06 -17.54 -2.15
C GLU A 174 -0.35 -17.13 -0.70
N VAL A 175 0.35 -17.76 0.24
CA VAL A 175 0.29 -17.42 1.67
C VAL A 175 1.70 -17.21 2.20
N LEU A 176 1.95 -16.03 2.74
CA LEU A 176 3.23 -15.60 3.26
C LEU A 176 3.13 -15.31 4.76
N GLU A 177 4.02 -15.90 5.53
CA GLU A 177 4.30 -15.51 6.91
C GLU A 177 5.56 -14.65 6.91
N LEU A 178 5.43 -13.35 7.23
CA LEU A 178 6.50 -12.36 7.09
C LEU A 178 6.87 -11.72 8.43
N SER A 179 8.19 -11.64 8.68
CA SER A 179 8.80 -10.88 9.76
C SER A 179 9.46 -9.62 9.21
N ILE A 180 9.36 -8.50 9.90
CA ILE A 180 10.06 -7.25 9.54
C ILE A 180 11.36 -7.05 10.34
N GLY A 181 11.81 -8.07 11.09
CA GLY A 181 13.05 -8.05 11.85
C GLY A 181 13.02 -8.94 13.09
N ASP A 182 14.18 -9.12 13.72
CA ASP A 182 14.38 -9.98 14.88
C ASP A 182 13.93 -9.30 16.19
N TYR A 183 12.67 -8.92 16.25
CA TYR A 183 12.01 -8.32 17.42
C TYR A 183 10.50 -8.62 17.39
N VAL A 184 9.87 -8.51 18.56
CA VAL A 184 8.45 -8.79 18.72
C VAL A 184 7.67 -7.49 18.89
N LEU A 185 6.58 -7.36 18.14
CA LEU A 185 5.60 -6.26 18.24
C LEU A 185 4.36 -6.71 19.00
N ASN A 186 3.56 -5.76 19.48
CA ASN A 186 2.29 -6.05 20.15
C ASN A 186 1.20 -6.58 19.21
N GLY A 187 1.41 -6.51 17.90
CA GLY A 187 0.47 -6.97 16.87
C GLY A 187 0.99 -6.75 15.46
N GLY A 188 0.28 -7.27 14.48
CA GLY A 188 0.67 -7.26 13.07
C GLY A 188 0.49 -5.94 12.34
N GLU A 189 -0.23 -4.95 12.89
CA GLU A 189 -0.63 -3.73 12.18
C GLU A 189 0.58 -2.88 11.75
N VAL A 190 1.57 -2.69 12.64
CA VAL A 190 2.78 -1.92 12.32
C VAL A 190 3.59 -2.62 11.23
N ALA A 191 3.71 -3.94 11.31
CA ALA A 191 4.39 -4.72 10.29
C ALA A 191 3.66 -4.65 8.95
N ALA A 192 2.33 -4.78 8.96
CA ALA A 192 1.50 -4.60 7.75
C ALA A 192 1.70 -3.21 7.13
N MET A 193 1.69 -2.14 7.94
CA MET A 193 1.96 -0.78 7.44
C MET A 193 3.34 -0.65 6.81
N ALA A 194 4.39 -1.23 7.44
CA ALA A 194 5.75 -1.20 6.89
C ALA A 194 5.83 -1.91 5.53
N VAL A 195 5.19 -3.07 5.40
CA VAL A 195 5.11 -3.80 4.13
C VAL A 195 4.31 -3.01 3.09
N ILE A 196 3.15 -2.46 3.45
CA ILE A 196 2.31 -1.66 2.54
C ILE A 196 3.06 -0.41 2.05
N GLU A 197 3.81 0.29 2.90
CA GLU A 197 4.65 1.43 2.50
C GLU A 197 5.75 1.01 1.52
N ALA A 198 6.47 -0.07 1.82
CA ALA A 198 7.53 -0.58 0.97
C ALA A 198 7.00 -1.05 -0.41
N VAL A 199 5.85 -1.73 -0.43
CA VAL A 199 5.19 -2.22 -1.65
C VAL A 199 4.56 -1.07 -2.43
N GLY A 200 3.79 -0.22 -1.76
CA GLY A 200 2.97 0.82 -2.38
C GLY A 200 3.79 1.81 -3.18
N ARG A 201 4.98 2.20 -2.70
CA ARG A 201 5.87 3.11 -3.43
C ARG A 201 6.48 2.51 -4.71
N LEU A 202 6.47 1.17 -4.85
CA LEU A 202 6.97 0.45 -6.02
C LEU A 202 5.88 0.24 -7.09
N ILE A 203 4.61 0.48 -6.77
CA ILE A 203 3.51 0.40 -7.72
C ILE A 203 3.67 1.51 -8.78
N PRO A 204 3.61 1.18 -10.09
CA PRO A 204 3.79 2.16 -11.15
C PRO A 204 2.87 3.38 -11.01
N GLY A 205 3.45 4.58 -11.09
CA GLY A 205 2.72 5.85 -10.99
C GLY A 205 2.51 6.39 -9.58
N VAL A 206 2.89 5.66 -8.53
CA VAL A 206 2.83 6.15 -7.14
C VAL A 206 3.96 7.14 -6.86
N VAL A 207 5.20 6.78 -7.22
CA VAL A 207 6.34 7.70 -7.15
C VAL A 207 6.43 8.51 -8.44
N GLY A 208 6.56 9.83 -8.31
CA GLY A 208 6.55 10.75 -9.46
C GLY A 208 7.77 10.63 -10.37
N ASN A 209 8.94 10.25 -9.83
CA ASN A 209 10.15 9.97 -10.62
C ASN A 209 10.62 8.53 -10.35
N PRO A 210 10.37 7.58 -11.27
CA PRO A 210 10.81 6.20 -11.11
C PRO A 210 12.34 6.02 -11.00
N GLU A 211 13.12 6.94 -11.55
CA GLU A 211 14.59 6.89 -11.46
C GLU A 211 15.08 7.02 -10.01
N SER A 212 14.31 7.67 -9.13
CA SER A 212 14.65 7.77 -7.71
C SER A 212 14.63 6.42 -6.99
N LEU A 213 13.92 5.42 -7.52
CA LEU A 213 13.85 4.08 -6.95
C LEU A 213 15.08 3.22 -7.31
N VAL A 214 15.85 3.61 -8.31
CA VAL A 214 16.99 2.82 -8.82
C VAL A 214 18.25 2.98 -7.96
N GLU A 215 18.45 4.17 -7.38
CA GLU A 215 19.64 4.50 -6.60
C GLU A 215 19.47 4.28 -5.08
N GLU A 216 18.43 3.57 -4.66
CA GLU A 216 18.09 3.36 -3.25
C GLU A 216 18.82 2.16 -2.63
N SER A 217 18.90 2.16 -1.29
CA SER A 217 19.45 1.03 -0.55
C SER A 217 18.74 -0.28 -0.89
N HIS A 218 19.52 -1.37 -1.03
CA HIS A 218 19.07 -2.73 -1.29
C HIS A 218 18.55 -3.01 -2.73
N GLU A 219 18.64 -2.04 -3.66
CA GLU A 219 18.26 -2.27 -5.05
C GLU A 219 19.34 -3.05 -5.83
N ASP A 220 20.59 -2.70 -5.61
CA ASP A 220 21.79 -3.34 -6.19
C ASP A 220 22.60 -4.15 -5.16
N GLY A 221 22.04 -4.38 -3.97
CA GLY A 221 22.71 -5.07 -2.87
C GLY A 221 23.59 -4.16 -2.00
N LEU A 222 23.69 -2.87 -2.31
CA LEU A 222 24.45 -1.90 -1.52
C LEU A 222 23.52 -0.99 -0.72
N LEU A 223 24.08 -0.31 0.28
CA LEU A 223 23.45 0.82 0.93
C LEU A 223 23.67 2.09 0.11
N GLU A 224 22.70 3.02 0.13
CA GLU A 224 22.79 4.28 -0.58
C GLU A 224 23.94 5.17 -0.05
N TYR A 225 24.46 6.04 -0.94
CA TYR A 225 25.44 7.07 -0.61
C TYR A 225 24.81 8.20 0.23
N PRO A 226 25.62 9.04 0.95
CA PRO A 226 25.10 10.18 1.70
C PRO A 226 24.59 11.29 0.78
N SER A 227 23.38 11.79 1.07
CA SER A 227 22.74 12.88 0.32
C SER A 227 23.07 14.24 0.90
N TYR A 228 23.31 15.22 0.02
CA TYR A 228 23.59 16.62 0.38
C TYR A 228 22.63 17.55 -0.35
N THR A 229 22.33 18.71 0.27
CA THR A 229 21.51 19.76 -0.32
C THR A 229 22.08 21.14 0.02
N LYS A 230 21.44 22.19 -0.42
CA LYS A 230 21.79 23.59 -0.10
C LYS A 230 21.51 23.91 1.38
N PRO A 231 22.29 24.80 1.98
CA PRO A 231 23.45 25.53 1.44
C PRO A 231 24.71 24.65 1.30
N ALA A 232 25.72 25.10 0.54
CA ALA A 232 26.97 24.36 0.34
C ALA A 232 27.79 24.19 1.62
N GLU A 233 27.63 25.10 2.59
CA GLU A 233 28.20 25.02 3.93
C GLU A 233 27.10 25.19 4.97
N TRP A 234 27.13 24.34 5.99
CA TRP A 234 26.23 24.40 7.13
C TRP A 234 26.99 24.13 8.44
N ARG A 235 27.06 25.08 9.33
CA ARG A 235 27.76 25.03 10.64
C ARG A 235 29.22 24.60 10.53
N GLY A 236 29.96 25.09 9.53
CA GLY A 236 31.34 24.72 9.29
C GLY A 236 31.56 23.37 8.61
N LEU A 237 30.48 22.68 8.20
CA LEU A 237 30.53 21.43 7.44
C LEU A 237 30.23 21.74 5.97
N GLU A 238 31.13 21.35 5.08
CA GLU A 238 31.03 21.61 3.64
C GLU A 238 30.43 20.43 2.90
N THR A 239 29.66 20.76 1.84
CA THR A 239 29.28 19.77 0.83
C THR A 239 30.53 19.30 0.08
N PRO A 240 30.71 18.00 -0.17
CA PRO A 240 31.85 17.50 -0.93
C PRO A 240 32.00 18.24 -2.27
N PRO A 241 33.20 18.80 -2.59
CA PRO A 241 33.40 19.63 -3.80
C PRO A 241 33.05 18.92 -5.10
N VAL A 242 33.22 17.60 -5.16
CA VAL A 242 32.87 16.79 -6.34
C VAL A 242 31.39 16.94 -6.71
N LEU A 243 30.50 17.11 -5.72
CA LEU A 243 29.05 17.23 -5.94
C LEU A 243 28.67 18.62 -6.47
N LEU A 244 29.53 19.63 -6.34
CA LEU A 244 29.31 20.99 -6.79
C LEU A 244 29.88 21.25 -8.20
N GLY A 245 30.71 20.35 -8.71
CA GLY A 245 31.52 20.57 -9.93
C GLY A 245 30.80 20.25 -11.25
N GLY A 246 29.59 19.70 -11.26
CA GLY A 246 28.83 19.37 -12.49
C GLY A 246 29.43 18.23 -13.33
N ASN A 247 30.52 17.59 -12.92
CA ASN A 247 31.10 16.44 -13.62
C ASN A 247 30.36 15.16 -13.21
N HIS A 248 29.37 14.77 -14.01
CA HIS A 248 28.52 13.61 -13.73
C HIS A 248 29.28 12.30 -13.56
N ALA A 249 30.35 12.06 -14.32
CA ALA A 249 31.15 10.85 -14.18
C ALA A 249 31.91 10.81 -12.84
N ALA A 250 32.48 11.93 -12.41
CA ALA A 250 33.15 12.02 -11.11
C ALA A 250 32.14 11.92 -9.95
N ILE A 251 30.95 12.49 -10.10
CA ILE A 251 29.85 12.36 -9.12
C ILE A 251 29.42 10.91 -8.98
N ALA A 252 29.21 10.21 -10.09
CA ALA A 252 28.79 8.79 -10.09
C ALA A 252 29.87 7.90 -9.42
N ALA A 253 31.13 8.10 -9.76
CA ALA A 253 32.25 7.36 -9.14
C ALA A 253 32.33 7.59 -7.62
N TRP A 254 32.20 8.87 -7.20
CA TRP A 254 32.18 9.22 -5.78
C TRP A 254 31.00 8.58 -5.05
N ARG A 255 29.80 8.64 -5.62
CA ARG A 255 28.59 8.01 -5.05
C ARG A 255 28.79 6.51 -4.84
N HIS A 256 29.28 5.81 -5.86
CA HIS A 256 29.54 4.38 -5.79
C HIS A 256 30.58 4.04 -4.71
N GLU A 257 31.66 4.81 -4.60
CA GLU A 257 32.65 4.65 -3.54
C GLU A 257 32.03 4.82 -2.16
N GLN A 258 31.16 5.83 -1.97
CA GLN A 258 30.46 6.07 -0.72
C GLN A 258 29.46 4.93 -0.37
N GLN A 259 28.81 4.34 -1.36
CA GLN A 259 27.97 3.14 -1.18
C GLN A 259 28.78 1.98 -0.64
N LEU A 260 29.91 1.66 -1.27
CA LEU A 260 30.81 0.58 -0.83
C LEU A 260 31.32 0.79 0.59
N GLN A 261 31.85 1.98 0.88
CA GLN A 261 32.37 2.34 2.22
C GLN A 261 31.30 2.27 3.31
N ARG A 262 30.08 2.75 3.01
CA ARG A 262 28.95 2.67 3.95
C ARG A 262 28.53 1.23 4.16
N THR A 263 28.40 0.44 3.10
CA THR A 263 27.99 -0.96 3.17
C THR A 263 28.99 -1.77 3.96
N GLU A 264 30.29 -1.63 3.69
CA GLU A 264 31.35 -2.31 4.43
C GLU A 264 31.32 -2.01 5.94
N ARG A 265 31.03 -0.75 6.28
CA ARG A 265 31.01 -0.33 7.69
C ARG A 265 29.75 -0.78 8.42
N VAL A 266 28.58 -0.77 7.79
CA VAL A 266 27.26 -0.91 8.45
C VAL A 266 26.64 -2.28 8.22
N ARG A 267 26.80 -2.81 7.01
CA ARG A 267 26.19 -4.07 6.57
C ARG A 267 27.19 -4.88 5.73
N PRO A 268 28.34 -5.30 6.29
CA PRO A 268 29.38 -5.98 5.54
C PRO A 268 28.92 -7.30 4.90
N GLU A 269 27.87 -7.93 5.46
CA GLU A 269 27.27 -9.15 4.92
C GLU A 269 26.54 -8.97 3.57
N LEU A 270 26.29 -7.73 3.15
CA LEU A 270 25.71 -7.43 1.84
C LEU A 270 26.77 -7.43 0.73
N LEU A 271 28.05 -7.30 1.09
CA LEU A 271 29.14 -7.37 0.12
C LEU A 271 29.39 -8.81 -0.30
N PRO A 272 29.74 -9.05 -1.60
CA PRO A 272 30.08 -10.41 -2.04
C PRO A 272 31.24 -10.95 -1.22
N THR A 273 31.04 -12.12 -0.62
CA THR A 273 32.13 -12.83 0.07
C THR A 273 33.24 -13.16 -0.94
N THR A 274 34.46 -12.75 -0.65
CA THR A 274 35.65 -12.96 -1.49
C THR A 274 36.08 -14.46 -1.53
N THR A 275 35.11 -15.39 -1.52
CA THR A 275 35.39 -16.84 -1.43
C THR A 275 35.09 -17.60 -2.72
N GLU A 276 35.20 -16.93 -3.88
CA GLU A 276 35.29 -17.64 -5.17
C GLU A 276 36.42 -17.01 -6.01
N ARG A 277 37.66 -17.43 -5.70
CA ARG A 277 38.78 -17.41 -6.62
C ARG A 277 39.34 -18.82 -6.76
#